data_5c389999413d3a01411f3548b7b2e21c
#
_entry.id   5c389999413d3a01411f3548b7b2e21c
#
_cell.length_a   1.000
_cell.length_b   1.000
_cell.length_c   1.000
_cell.angle_alpha   90.00
_cell.angle_beta   90.00
_cell.angle_gamma   90.00
#
_symmetry.space_group_name_H-M   'P 1'
#
loop_
_entity.id
_entity.type
_entity.pdbx_description
1 polymer ?
#
loop_
_entity_poly.entity_id
_entity_poly.type
_entity_poly.pdbx_seq_one_letter_code
_entity_poly.pdbx_strand_id
1 'polypeptide(L)'
;MRTFTLVCAALLAASPAFSAPTKEEAKRLSESAAVLQELHGQSDKGIPEDLWNKAQCVIVIPSIKKGAFIIGGEYGKGVMSCRTGNNWSAPVFMQIEKGSVGFQIGGEAIDLVMLLMNRRGLEKLLQDKVSLGTDASISAGPVGRTGSAATDAQLHAEMLAYSRSQGLFAGIDLSGGVLKPDGDANKNAYGPDVSVHDVVTGTRKVAKLDAAAPFMTALKQEARATTGKK
;
A
#
# COMPACT_ATOMS: atom_id res chain seq x y z
N MET A 1 50.71 -26.86 45.65
CA MET A 1 50.59 -26.04 44.41
C MET A 1 49.20 -26.29 43.82
N ARG A 2 48.28 -25.33 43.98
CA ARG A 2 46.91 -25.39 43.47
C ARG A 2 46.83 -24.51 42.24
N THR A 3 46.67 -25.12 41.08
CA THR A 3 46.47 -24.43 39.79
C THR A 3 45.02 -23.99 39.67
N PHE A 4 44.80 -22.69 39.65
CA PHE A 4 43.53 -22.05 39.38
C PHE A 4 43.35 -21.92 37.83
N THR A 5 42.43 -22.68 37.28
CA THR A 5 42.06 -22.58 35.86
C THR A 5 40.99 -21.50 35.70
N LEU A 6 41.35 -20.37 35.11
CA LEU A 6 40.43 -19.32 34.73
C LEU A 6 39.66 -19.76 33.49
N VAL A 7 38.34 -19.99 33.64
CA VAL A 7 37.41 -20.19 32.52
C VAL A 7 36.91 -18.83 32.09
N CYS A 8 37.43 -18.31 30.97
CA CYS A 8 36.88 -17.14 30.30
C CYS A 8 35.59 -17.52 29.55
N ALA A 9 34.44 -17.19 30.14
CA ALA A 9 33.15 -17.26 29.43
C ALA A 9 33.07 -16.10 28.44
N ALA A 10 33.22 -16.40 27.14
CA ALA A 10 32.95 -15.44 26.07
C ALA A 10 31.45 -15.26 25.92
N LEU A 11 30.91 -14.13 26.38
CA LEU A 11 29.57 -13.69 26.07
C LEU A 11 29.52 -13.30 24.59
N LEU A 12 28.97 -14.18 23.76
CA LEU A 12 28.53 -13.85 22.40
C LEU A 12 27.35 -12.86 22.52
N ALA A 13 27.63 -11.59 22.36
CA ALA A 13 26.61 -10.59 22.17
C ALA A 13 25.94 -10.84 20.81
N ALA A 14 24.76 -11.45 20.83
CA ALA A 14 23.89 -11.56 19.67
C ALA A 14 23.47 -10.12 19.27
N SER A 15 24.14 -9.56 18.27
CA SER A 15 23.69 -8.30 17.64
C SER A 15 22.29 -8.52 17.10
N PRO A 16 21.31 -7.65 17.39
CA PRO A 16 20.00 -7.73 16.77
C PRO A 16 20.21 -7.64 15.25
N ALA A 17 19.84 -8.69 14.53
CA ALA A 17 19.81 -8.65 13.07
C ALA A 17 18.81 -7.55 12.68
N PHE A 18 19.30 -6.41 12.23
CA PHE A 18 18.47 -5.35 11.68
C PHE A 18 17.79 -5.92 10.44
N SER A 19 16.48 -6.09 10.54
CA SER A 19 15.62 -6.40 9.40
C SER A 19 15.70 -5.21 8.44
N ALA A 20 16.06 -5.46 7.19
CA ALA A 20 16.18 -4.45 6.17
C ALA A 20 15.42 -4.91 4.92
N PRO A 21 14.72 -4.01 4.21
CA PRO A 21 14.02 -4.38 3.00
C PRO A 21 15.01 -4.87 1.95
N THR A 22 14.62 -5.90 1.22
CA THR A 22 15.38 -6.39 0.06
C THR A 22 15.42 -5.35 -1.05
N LYS A 23 16.27 -5.54 -2.06
CA LYS A 23 16.31 -4.66 -3.23
C LYS A 23 14.96 -4.58 -3.95
N GLU A 24 14.20 -5.67 -3.98
CA GLU A 24 12.87 -5.70 -4.59
C GLU A 24 11.86 -4.88 -3.80
N GLU A 25 11.87 -4.99 -2.49
CA GLU A 25 11.00 -4.22 -1.58
C GLU A 25 11.34 -2.72 -1.62
N ALA A 26 12.64 -2.38 -1.65
CA ALA A 26 13.08 -1.00 -1.84
C ALA A 26 12.64 -0.43 -3.21
N LYS A 27 12.70 -1.24 -4.26
CA LYS A 27 12.19 -0.87 -5.58
C LYS A 27 10.69 -0.60 -5.55
N ARG A 28 9.89 -1.45 -4.90
CA ARG A 28 8.43 -1.22 -4.76
C ARG A 28 8.14 0.10 -4.07
N LEU A 29 8.88 0.44 -3.01
CA LEU A 29 8.74 1.71 -2.30
C LEU A 29 9.05 2.90 -3.22
N SER A 30 10.12 2.83 -4.02
CA SER A 30 10.49 3.91 -4.94
C SER A 30 9.51 4.06 -6.10
N GLU A 31 9.05 2.96 -6.69
CA GLU A 31 8.04 2.98 -7.75
C GLU A 31 6.69 3.50 -7.24
N SER A 32 6.27 3.09 -6.04
CA SER A 32 5.06 3.63 -5.39
C SER A 32 5.17 5.13 -5.11
N ALA A 33 6.37 5.61 -4.75
CA ALA A 33 6.63 7.05 -4.59
C ALA A 33 6.46 7.79 -5.91
N ALA A 34 6.98 7.23 -7.02
CA ALA A 34 6.85 7.84 -8.34
C ALA A 34 5.38 7.96 -8.78
N VAL A 35 4.57 6.92 -8.54
CA VAL A 35 3.12 6.95 -8.82
C VAL A 35 2.44 8.09 -8.06
N LEU A 36 2.75 8.26 -6.76
CA LEU A 36 2.18 9.36 -5.97
C LEU A 36 2.65 10.74 -6.45
N GLN A 37 3.92 10.89 -6.80
CA GLN A 37 4.45 12.16 -7.31
C GLN A 37 3.79 12.58 -8.63
N GLU A 38 3.51 11.62 -9.51
CA GLU A 38 2.79 11.90 -10.74
C GLU A 38 1.32 12.24 -10.50
N LEU A 39 0.69 11.62 -9.50
CA LEU A 39 -0.65 11.98 -9.05
C LEU A 39 -0.72 13.45 -8.62
N HIS A 40 0.27 13.90 -7.86
CA HIS A 40 0.38 15.29 -7.39
C HIS A 40 0.45 16.31 -8.55
N GLY A 41 1.10 15.95 -9.65
CA GLY A 41 1.20 16.78 -10.84
C GLY A 41 -0.12 16.98 -11.61
N GLN A 42 -1.19 16.22 -11.28
CA GLN A 42 -2.45 16.19 -12.04
C GLN A 42 -3.65 16.69 -11.25
N SER A 43 -3.53 17.85 -10.60
CA SER A 43 -4.55 18.42 -9.71
C SER A 43 -5.98 18.52 -10.29
N ASP A 44 -6.11 18.58 -11.62
CA ASP A 44 -7.40 18.75 -12.29
C ASP A 44 -8.02 17.45 -12.83
N LYS A 45 -7.24 16.35 -12.88
CA LYS A 45 -7.65 15.05 -13.43
C LYS A 45 -7.29 13.88 -12.54
N GLY A 46 -6.81 14.15 -11.34
CA GLY A 46 -6.40 13.15 -10.37
C GLY A 46 -7.51 12.73 -9.42
N ILE A 47 -7.11 12.20 -8.29
CA ILE A 47 -7.99 11.84 -7.19
C ILE A 47 -8.47 13.12 -6.50
N PRO A 48 -9.79 13.28 -6.27
CA PRO A 48 -10.32 14.44 -5.57
C PRO A 48 -9.71 14.63 -4.19
N GLU A 49 -9.34 15.86 -3.88
CA GLU A 49 -8.65 16.24 -2.66
C GLU A 49 -9.44 15.87 -1.39
N ASP A 50 -10.74 16.05 -1.40
CA ASP A 50 -11.62 15.73 -0.28
C ASP A 50 -11.68 14.22 0.01
N LEU A 51 -11.58 13.37 -1.01
CA LEU A 51 -11.51 11.92 -0.85
C LEU A 51 -10.15 11.49 -0.30
N TRP A 52 -9.07 12.12 -0.80
CA TRP A 52 -7.74 11.90 -0.26
C TRP A 52 -7.66 12.21 1.22
N ASN A 53 -8.24 13.33 1.64
CA ASN A 53 -8.25 13.75 3.05
C ASN A 53 -9.07 12.84 3.96
N LYS A 54 -10.13 12.24 3.43
CA LYS A 54 -10.98 11.30 4.17
C LYS A 54 -10.39 9.89 4.24
N ALA A 55 -9.47 9.55 3.34
CA ALA A 55 -8.89 8.21 3.27
C ALA A 55 -8.19 7.84 4.58
N GLN A 56 -8.53 6.66 5.10
CA GLN A 56 -7.87 6.06 6.26
C GLN A 56 -6.52 5.46 5.89
N CYS A 57 -6.45 4.79 4.74
CA CYS A 57 -5.21 4.25 4.21
C CYS A 57 -5.12 4.52 2.71
N VAL A 58 -3.88 4.57 2.23
CA VAL A 58 -3.54 4.66 0.81
C VAL A 58 -2.74 3.41 0.46
N ILE A 59 -3.15 2.74 -0.60
CA ILE A 59 -2.51 1.55 -1.14
C ILE A 59 -2.05 1.90 -2.55
N VAL A 60 -0.76 1.67 -2.85
CA VAL A 60 -0.19 1.90 -4.17
C VAL A 60 0.44 0.62 -4.66
N ILE A 61 0.01 0.14 -5.82
CA ILE A 61 0.52 -1.05 -6.46
C ILE A 61 1.01 -0.67 -7.85
N PRO A 62 2.32 -0.42 -8.00
CA PRO A 62 2.90 -0.08 -9.29
C PRO A 62 2.96 -1.30 -10.21
N SER A 63 2.78 -1.07 -11.50
CA SER A 63 3.03 -2.02 -12.58
C SER A 63 2.35 -3.38 -12.39
N ILE A 64 1.01 -3.38 -12.24
CA ILE A 64 0.24 -4.63 -12.25
C ILE A 64 0.50 -5.36 -13.55
N LYS A 65 0.96 -6.60 -13.44
CA LYS A 65 1.25 -7.46 -14.56
C LYS A 65 0.00 -8.27 -14.93
N LYS A 66 -0.37 -8.22 -16.20
CA LYS A 66 -1.40 -9.07 -16.78
C LYS A 66 -0.70 -10.28 -17.44
N GLY A 67 -0.94 -11.47 -16.89
CA GLY A 67 -0.52 -12.72 -17.51
C GLY A 67 -1.68 -13.32 -18.27
N ALA A 68 -1.53 -13.55 -19.59
CA ALA A 68 -2.60 -14.09 -20.43
C ALA A 68 -2.13 -15.30 -21.20
N PHE A 69 -2.66 -16.45 -20.83
CA PHE A 69 -2.98 -17.56 -21.71
C PHE A 69 -4.31 -18.12 -21.22
N ILE A 70 -5.29 -18.36 -22.03
CA ILE A 70 -6.64 -18.94 -21.82
C ILE A 70 -7.28 -18.78 -20.42
N ILE A 71 -6.50 -18.92 -19.34
CA ILE A 71 -6.84 -18.57 -17.97
C ILE A 71 -5.73 -17.61 -17.51
N GLY A 72 -6.03 -16.33 -17.44
CA GLY A 72 -5.11 -15.27 -17.07
C GLY A 72 -5.32 -14.81 -15.63
N GLY A 73 -4.30 -14.21 -15.05
CA GLY A 73 -4.37 -13.55 -13.75
C GLY A 73 -3.68 -12.20 -13.81
N GLU A 74 -4.23 -11.25 -13.08
CA GLU A 74 -3.57 -9.98 -12.77
C GLU A 74 -2.91 -10.12 -11.41
N TYR A 75 -1.64 -9.75 -11.33
CA TYR A 75 -0.87 -9.81 -10.11
C TYR A 75 -0.06 -8.53 -9.93
N GLY A 76 -0.13 -7.96 -8.75
CA GLY A 76 0.62 -6.77 -8.41
C GLY A 76 1.11 -6.79 -6.97
N LYS A 77 2.27 -6.19 -6.74
CA LYS A 77 2.86 -5.97 -5.43
C LYS A 77 3.09 -4.48 -5.20
N GLY A 78 2.80 -4.02 -4.01
CA GLY A 78 2.89 -2.61 -3.67
C GLY A 78 3.02 -2.37 -2.19
N VAL A 79 2.60 -1.20 -1.74
CA VAL A 79 2.70 -0.75 -0.37
C VAL A 79 1.43 -0.07 0.10
N MET A 80 1.17 -0.11 1.39
CA MET A 80 0.08 0.58 2.07
C MET A 80 0.63 1.40 3.23
N SER A 81 0.06 2.57 3.47
CA SER A 81 0.25 3.34 4.71
C SER A 81 -1.09 3.87 5.19
N CYS A 82 -1.28 3.91 6.49
CA CYS A 82 -2.53 4.32 7.12
C CYS A 82 -2.35 5.55 8.01
N ARG A 83 -3.40 6.32 8.22
CA ARG A 83 -3.37 7.47 9.13
C ARG A 83 -3.29 7.02 10.58
N THR A 84 -2.33 7.60 11.29
CA THR A 84 -2.15 7.46 12.74
C THR A 84 -2.17 8.84 13.38
N GLY A 85 -3.35 9.31 13.74
CA GLY A 85 -3.56 10.70 14.13
C GLY A 85 -3.26 11.66 12.97
N ASN A 86 -2.36 12.61 13.18
CA ASN A 86 -1.94 13.59 12.18
C ASN A 86 -0.80 13.09 11.26
N ASN A 87 -0.37 11.84 11.41
CA ASN A 87 0.73 11.26 10.66
C ASN A 87 0.27 10.05 9.85
N TRP A 88 1.21 9.51 9.08
CA TRP A 88 1.07 8.25 8.38
C TRP A 88 1.91 7.17 9.07
N SER A 89 1.42 5.95 9.11
CA SER A 89 2.14 4.79 9.62
C SER A 89 3.38 4.50 8.76
N ALA A 90 4.30 3.69 9.28
CA ALA A 90 5.30 3.06 8.43
C ALA A 90 4.60 2.26 7.32
N PRO A 91 5.17 2.19 6.09
CA PRO A 91 4.55 1.47 4.99
C PRO A 91 4.60 -0.05 5.22
N VAL A 92 3.53 -0.75 4.90
CA VAL A 92 3.48 -2.21 4.86
C VAL A 92 3.35 -2.70 3.43
N PHE A 93 3.90 -3.87 3.16
CA PHE A 93 3.90 -4.47 1.82
C PHE A 93 2.60 -5.24 1.58
N MET A 94 2.01 -5.01 0.41
CA MET A 94 0.74 -5.58 -0.01
C MET A 94 0.88 -6.29 -1.35
N GLN A 95 -0.06 -7.17 -1.64
CA GLN A 95 -0.20 -7.80 -2.95
C GLN A 95 -1.67 -7.94 -3.33
N ILE A 96 -1.95 -7.84 -4.62
CA ILE A 96 -3.27 -8.05 -5.21
C ILE A 96 -3.19 -9.17 -6.25
N GLU A 97 -4.22 -10.00 -6.28
CA GLU A 97 -4.40 -11.06 -7.25
C GLU A 97 -5.83 -10.96 -7.79
N LYS A 98 -6.00 -11.03 -9.11
CA LYS A 98 -7.32 -11.07 -9.73
C LYS A 98 -7.29 -12.11 -10.85
N GLY A 99 -8.16 -13.10 -10.77
CA GLY A 99 -8.39 -14.04 -11.86
C GLY A 99 -9.07 -13.32 -13.02
N SER A 100 -8.59 -13.53 -14.25
CA SER A 100 -9.27 -13.10 -15.46
C SER A 100 -9.55 -14.30 -16.35
N VAL A 101 -10.81 -14.42 -16.80
CA VAL A 101 -11.21 -15.39 -17.82
C VAL A 101 -11.43 -14.59 -19.10
N GLY A 102 -10.62 -14.82 -20.10
CA GLY A 102 -10.77 -14.17 -21.41
C GLY A 102 -9.45 -13.97 -22.15
N PHE A 103 -9.57 -13.89 -23.46
CA PHE A 103 -8.46 -13.66 -24.37
C PHE A 103 -8.14 -12.14 -24.38
N GLN A 104 -7.21 -11.69 -23.54
CA GLN A 104 -6.69 -10.32 -23.62
C GLN A 104 -5.20 -10.36 -23.97
N ILE A 105 -4.90 -10.11 -25.25
CA ILE A 105 -3.54 -9.85 -25.73
C ILE A 105 -3.26 -8.38 -25.48
N GLY A 106 -2.43 -8.09 -24.49
CA GLY A 106 -1.98 -6.72 -24.22
C GLY A 106 -1.19 -6.66 -22.92
N GLY A 107 0.13 -6.57 -23.01
CA GLY A 107 1.04 -6.46 -21.85
C GLY A 107 1.15 -5.04 -21.30
N GLU A 108 0.05 -4.29 -21.19
CA GLU A 108 0.10 -2.96 -20.61
C GLU A 108 0.16 -3.07 -19.07
N ALA A 109 1.25 -2.56 -18.49
CA ALA A 109 1.37 -2.41 -17.06
C ALA A 109 0.57 -1.18 -16.63
N ILE A 110 -0.35 -1.35 -15.69
CA ILE A 110 -1.08 -0.26 -15.07
C ILE A 110 -0.64 -0.09 -13.62
N ASP A 111 -0.57 1.15 -13.17
CA ASP A 111 -0.41 1.44 -11.75
C ASP A 111 -1.79 1.55 -11.11
N LEU A 112 -1.87 1.12 -9.86
CA LEU A 112 -3.11 1.14 -9.09
C LEU A 112 -2.93 1.96 -7.82
N VAL A 113 -3.86 2.86 -7.58
CA VAL A 113 -3.98 3.57 -6.31
C VAL A 113 -5.35 3.27 -5.72
N MET A 114 -5.40 2.81 -4.48
CA MET A 114 -6.65 2.58 -3.76
C MET A 114 -6.68 3.41 -2.49
N LEU A 115 -7.83 4.05 -2.25
CA LEU A 115 -8.13 4.73 -1.01
C LEU A 115 -9.05 3.85 -0.18
N LEU A 116 -8.62 3.51 1.02
CA LEU A 116 -9.46 2.86 2.02
C LEU A 116 -10.18 3.93 2.82
N MET A 117 -11.51 4.02 2.68
CA MET A 117 -12.28 5.16 3.12
C MET A 117 -12.75 5.08 4.57
N ASN A 118 -12.79 3.87 5.16
CA ASN A 118 -13.30 3.69 6.51
C ASN A 118 -12.55 2.61 7.30
N ARG A 119 -12.74 2.64 8.60
CA ARG A 119 -12.08 1.73 9.55
C ARG A 119 -12.51 0.27 9.38
N ARG A 120 -13.76 0.05 8.99
CA ARG A 120 -14.30 -1.29 8.80
C ARG A 120 -13.58 -2.05 7.68
N GLY A 121 -13.31 -1.38 6.56
CA GLY A 121 -12.51 -1.94 5.48
C GLY A 121 -11.07 -2.25 5.92
N LEU A 122 -10.47 -1.39 6.77
CA LEU A 122 -9.14 -1.64 7.34
C LEU A 122 -9.15 -2.89 8.23
N GLU A 123 -10.10 -3.03 9.13
CA GLU A 123 -10.19 -4.17 10.04
C GLU A 123 -10.31 -5.50 9.27
N LYS A 124 -11.11 -5.52 8.21
CA LYS A 124 -11.21 -6.68 7.32
C LYS A 124 -9.86 -7.02 6.66
N LEU A 125 -9.18 -6.01 6.10
CA LEU A 125 -7.91 -6.17 5.42
C LEU A 125 -6.79 -6.67 6.35
N LEU A 126 -6.86 -6.32 7.63
CA LEU A 126 -5.86 -6.71 8.63
C LEU A 126 -6.06 -8.13 9.18
N GLN A 127 -7.21 -8.76 8.95
CA GLN A 127 -7.45 -10.13 9.40
C GLN A 127 -6.63 -11.16 8.62
N ASP A 128 -6.62 -11.09 7.27
CA ASP A 128 -5.82 -11.98 6.41
C ASP A 128 -5.82 -11.48 4.97
N LYS A 129 -6.94 -11.67 4.28
CA LYS A 129 -7.18 -11.30 2.89
C LYS A 129 -8.60 -10.75 2.73
N VAL A 130 -8.76 -9.88 1.73
CA VAL A 130 -10.06 -9.28 1.41
C VAL A 130 -10.39 -9.56 -0.04
N SER A 131 -11.53 -10.20 -0.28
CA SER A 131 -12.11 -10.34 -1.61
C SER A 131 -12.85 -9.05 -1.94
N LEU A 132 -12.35 -8.34 -2.95
CA LEU A 132 -12.87 -7.05 -3.36
C LEU A 132 -14.24 -7.22 -4.04
N GLY A 133 -15.22 -6.45 -3.60
CA GLY A 133 -16.61 -6.55 -4.04
C GLY A 133 -17.47 -7.53 -3.24
N THR A 134 -16.86 -8.52 -2.55
CA THR A 134 -17.57 -9.49 -1.72
C THR A 134 -17.38 -9.21 -0.23
N ASP A 135 -16.12 -9.19 0.24
CA ASP A 135 -15.80 -8.95 1.64
C ASP A 135 -15.75 -7.47 1.96
N ALA A 136 -15.17 -6.68 1.07
CA ALA A 136 -15.17 -5.22 1.15
C ALA A 136 -15.76 -4.61 -0.12
N SER A 137 -16.66 -3.65 0.05
CA SER A 137 -17.22 -2.91 -1.08
C SER A 137 -16.14 -2.05 -1.73
N ILE A 138 -15.99 -2.21 -3.04
CA ILE A 138 -15.04 -1.44 -3.85
C ILE A 138 -15.78 -0.77 -4.99
N SER A 139 -15.38 0.43 -5.32
CA SER A 139 -15.94 1.19 -6.44
C SER A 139 -14.84 1.90 -7.22
N ALA A 140 -15.09 2.12 -8.50
CA ALA A 140 -14.27 3.02 -9.31
C ALA A 140 -14.33 4.42 -8.71
N GLY A 141 -13.18 5.00 -8.38
CA GLY A 141 -13.11 6.32 -7.79
C GLY A 141 -13.47 7.43 -8.78
N PRO A 142 -14.18 8.50 -8.36
CA PRO A 142 -14.39 9.68 -9.19
C PRO A 142 -13.07 10.42 -9.42
N VAL A 143 -12.88 10.98 -10.60
CA VAL A 143 -11.72 11.80 -10.94
C VAL A 143 -12.13 13.27 -11.11
N GLY A 144 -11.22 14.20 -10.83
CA GLY A 144 -11.46 15.62 -10.94
C GLY A 144 -11.15 16.40 -9.67
N ARG A 145 -11.57 17.69 -9.61
CA ARG A 145 -11.21 18.58 -8.49
C ARG A 145 -11.94 18.29 -7.19
N THR A 146 -13.14 17.77 -7.26
CA THR A 146 -13.98 17.52 -6.08
C THR A 146 -14.67 16.17 -6.17
N GLY A 147 -14.89 15.53 -5.02
CA GLY A 147 -15.67 14.30 -4.90
C GLY A 147 -17.20 14.52 -5.00
N SER A 148 -17.66 15.75 -5.23
CA SER A 148 -19.10 16.09 -5.31
C SER A 148 -19.83 15.43 -6.47
N ALA A 149 -19.11 14.97 -7.50
CA ALA A 149 -19.65 14.18 -8.60
C ALA A 149 -19.72 12.67 -8.31
N ALA A 150 -19.38 12.25 -7.08
CA ALA A 150 -19.43 10.85 -6.70
C ALA A 150 -20.89 10.34 -6.68
N THR A 151 -21.07 9.11 -7.18
CA THR A 151 -22.36 8.41 -7.06
C THR A 151 -22.58 7.88 -5.65
N ASP A 152 -23.81 7.50 -5.30
CA ASP A 152 -24.11 6.89 -4.00
C ASP A 152 -23.24 5.65 -3.73
N ALA A 153 -22.97 4.82 -4.74
CA ALA A 153 -22.11 3.66 -4.62
C ALA A 153 -20.68 4.04 -4.24
N GLN A 154 -20.15 5.13 -4.80
CA GLN A 154 -18.82 5.64 -4.49
C GLN A 154 -18.74 6.25 -3.08
N LEU A 155 -19.79 6.95 -2.65
CA LEU A 155 -19.86 7.55 -1.31
C LEU A 155 -19.92 6.52 -0.19
N HIS A 156 -20.49 5.34 -0.46
CA HIS A 156 -20.64 4.25 0.52
C HIS A 156 -19.60 3.14 0.36
N ALA A 157 -18.73 3.20 -0.65
CA ALA A 157 -17.68 2.20 -0.84
C ALA A 157 -16.66 2.22 0.31
N GLU A 158 -16.24 1.05 0.74
CA GLU A 158 -15.15 0.90 1.72
C GLU A 158 -13.80 1.22 1.07
N MET A 159 -13.68 0.98 -0.25
CA MET A 159 -12.49 1.28 -1.05
C MET A 159 -12.86 1.98 -2.35
N LEU A 160 -12.05 2.97 -2.73
CA LEU A 160 -12.10 3.62 -4.04
C LEU A 160 -10.83 3.26 -4.81
N ALA A 161 -10.99 2.78 -6.03
CA ALA A 161 -9.86 2.34 -6.86
C ALA A 161 -9.66 3.22 -8.08
N TYR A 162 -8.40 3.50 -8.37
CA TYR A 162 -7.93 4.29 -9.49
C TYR A 162 -6.81 3.56 -10.20
N SER A 163 -6.86 3.51 -11.52
CA SER A 163 -5.75 3.06 -12.36
C SER A 163 -5.06 4.24 -13.00
N ARG A 164 -3.76 4.10 -13.23
CA ARG A 164 -2.98 4.99 -14.05
C ARG A 164 -2.42 4.23 -15.26
N SER A 165 -2.70 4.74 -16.43
CA SER A 165 -2.14 4.28 -17.69
C SER A 165 -1.74 5.50 -18.51
N GLN A 166 -0.54 5.47 -19.11
CA GLN A 166 -0.02 6.55 -19.98
C GLN A 166 -0.13 7.95 -19.34
N GLY A 167 0.09 8.04 -18.02
CA GLY A 167 0.04 9.33 -17.29
C GLY A 167 -1.35 9.85 -16.95
N LEU A 168 -2.43 9.13 -17.26
CA LEU A 168 -3.80 9.52 -16.94
C LEU A 168 -4.37 8.62 -15.83
N PHE A 169 -5.04 9.24 -14.86
CA PHE A 169 -5.79 8.53 -13.82
C PHE A 169 -7.25 8.36 -14.23
N ALA A 170 -7.80 7.18 -13.96
CA ALA A 170 -9.21 6.86 -14.14
C ALA A 170 -9.68 5.95 -13.02
N GLY A 171 -10.95 6.02 -12.65
CA GLY A 171 -11.57 5.04 -11.76
C GLY A 171 -11.59 3.66 -12.42
N ILE A 172 -11.32 2.61 -11.64
CA ILE A 172 -11.32 1.23 -12.11
C ILE A 172 -12.10 0.33 -11.15
N ASP A 173 -12.82 -0.65 -11.70
CA ASP A 173 -13.47 -1.70 -10.93
C ASP A 173 -12.52 -2.91 -10.76
N LEU A 174 -12.24 -3.23 -9.50
CA LEU A 174 -11.41 -4.35 -9.11
C LEU A 174 -12.19 -5.49 -8.47
N SER A 175 -13.52 -5.52 -8.63
CA SER A 175 -14.35 -6.60 -8.10
C SER A 175 -13.85 -7.97 -8.55
N GLY A 176 -13.88 -8.94 -7.61
CA GLY A 176 -13.32 -10.28 -7.82
C GLY A 176 -11.80 -10.38 -7.60
N GLY A 177 -11.12 -9.28 -7.32
CA GLY A 177 -9.73 -9.30 -6.87
C GLY A 177 -9.61 -9.68 -5.41
N VAL A 178 -8.42 -10.19 -5.04
CA VAL A 178 -8.05 -10.48 -3.64
C VAL A 178 -6.86 -9.61 -3.27
N LEU A 179 -7.05 -8.79 -2.24
CA LEU A 179 -6.02 -7.94 -1.65
C LEU A 179 -5.57 -8.54 -0.33
N LYS A 180 -4.27 -8.67 -0.13
CA LYS A 180 -3.71 -9.24 1.12
C LYS A 180 -2.33 -8.66 1.43
N PRO A 181 -1.88 -8.72 2.70
CA PRO A 181 -0.50 -8.42 3.05
C PRO A 181 0.49 -9.38 2.36
N ASP A 182 1.63 -8.86 1.91
CA ASP A 182 2.79 -9.65 1.48
C ASP A 182 3.58 -10.07 2.73
N GLY A 183 3.24 -11.24 3.29
CA GLY A 183 3.78 -11.71 4.57
C GLY A 183 5.30 -11.80 4.59
N ASP A 184 5.91 -12.28 3.51
CA ASP A 184 7.36 -12.44 3.43
C ASP A 184 8.07 -11.07 3.37
N ALA A 185 7.56 -10.16 2.55
CA ALA A 185 8.11 -8.80 2.46
C ALA A 185 7.99 -8.04 3.80
N ASN A 186 6.86 -8.19 4.50
CA ASN A 186 6.68 -7.56 5.82
C ASN A 186 7.61 -8.16 6.88
N LYS A 187 7.80 -9.50 6.89
CA LYS A 187 8.77 -10.15 7.77
C LYS A 187 10.21 -9.72 7.49
N ASN A 188 10.59 -9.60 6.22
CA ASN A 188 11.91 -9.10 5.83
C ASN A 188 12.14 -7.67 6.33
N ALA A 189 11.14 -6.80 6.18
CA ALA A 189 11.25 -5.38 6.52
C ALA A 189 11.22 -5.11 8.02
N TYR A 190 10.42 -5.85 8.78
CA TYR A 190 10.11 -5.52 10.18
C TYR A 190 10.43 -6.63 11.18
N GLY A 191 10.79 -7.82 10.71
CA GLY A 191 11.01 -9.01 11.53
C GLY A 191 9.77 -9.91 11.65
N PRO A 192 9.97 -11.18 12.05
CA PRO A 192 8.91 -12.18 12.07
C PRO A 192 7.82 -11.92 13.12
N ASP A 193 8.15 -11.17 14.18
CA ASP A 193 7.27 -10.93 15.32
C ASP A 193 6.45 -9.62 15.19
N VAL A 194 6.55 -8.94 14.05
CA VAL A 194 5.84 -7.69 13.79
C VAL A 194 4.63 -7.96 12.91
N SER A 195 3.44 -7.71 13.41
CA SER A 195 2.22 -7.83 12.62
C SER A 195 1.97 -6.59 11.78
N VAL A 196 1.32 -6.77 10.61
CA VAL A 196 0.87 -5.64 9.77
C VAL A 196 -0.07 -4.73 10.56
N HIS A 197 -0.94 -5.32 11.39
CA HIS A 197 -1.84 -4.57 12.26
C HIS A 197 -1.07 -3.60 13.16
N ASP A 198 -0.01 -4.06 13.84
CA ASP A 198 0.77 -3.21 14.75
C ASP A 198 1.46 -2.05 14.04
N VAL A 199 1.93 -2.29 12.80
CA VAL A 199 2.59 -1.26 11.99
C VAL A 199 1.59 -0.17 11.57
N VAL A 200 0.44 -0.56 11.02
CA VAL A 200 -0.52 0.41 10.46
C VAL A 200 -1.36 1.13 11.51
N THR A 201 -1.55 0.54 12.69
CA THR A 201 -2.22 1.18 13.82
C THR A 201 -1.26 2.02 14.68
N GLY A 202 0.05 1.81 14.51
CA GLY A 202 1.08 2.48 15.31
C GLY A 202 1.13 1.98 16.76
N THR A 203 0.53 0.81 17.06
CA THR A 203 0.56 0.21 18.40
C THR A 203 1.95 -0.30 18.77
N ARG A 204 2.76 -0.63 17.76
CA ARG A 204 4.17 -1.00 17.94
C ARG A 204 5.08 -0.06 17.16
N LYS A 205 6.09 0.46 17.85
CA LYS A 205 7.13 1.25 17.20
C LYS A 205 8.04 0.32 16.41
N VAL A 206 8.12 0.52 15.10
CA VAL A 206 8.96 -0.25 14.19
C VAL A 206 10.17 0.55 13.73
N ALA A 207 11.19 -0.15 13.23
CA ALA A 207 12.36 0.49 12.63
C ALA A 207 11.95 1.34 11.41
N LYS A 208 12.56 2.50 11.29
CA LYS A 208 12.37 3.34 10.11
C LYS A 208 13.10 2.70 8.94
N LEU A 209 12.39 2.50 7.84
CA LEU A 209 12.98 2.05 6.58
C LEU A 209 13.47 3.26 5.80
N ASP A 210 14.78 3.40 5.61
CA ASP A 210 15.33 4.53 4.84
C ASP A 210 14.85 4.52 3.39
N ALA A 211 14.69 3.34 2.80
CA ALA A 211 14.11 3.16 1.47
C ALA A 211 12.66 3.67 1.34
N ALA A 212 11.94 3.83 2.45
CA ALA A 212 10.57 4.35 2.45
C ALA A 212 10.52 5.89 2.42
N ALA A 213 11.63 6.60 2.63
CA ALA A 213 11.62 8.06 2.73
C ALA A 213 10.99 8.77 1.51
N PRO A 214 11.26 8.38 0.24
CA PRO A 214 10.61 8.98 -0.92
C PRO A 214 9.07 8.78 -0.91
N PHE A 215 8.61 7.56 -0.60
CA PHE A 215 7.19 7.24 -0.52
C PHE A 215 6.48 8.04 0.58
N MET A 216 7.06 8.09 1.77
CA MET A 216 6.50 8.85 2.89
C MET A 216 6.49 10.36 2.63
N THR A 217 7.45 10.87 1.86
CA THR A 217 7.49 12.28 1.45
C THR A 217 6.38 12.58 0.45
N ALA A 218 6.24 11.76 -0.60
CA ALA A 218 5.18 11.91 -1.60
C ALA A 218 3.79 11.84 -0.95
N LEU A 219 3.56 10.87 -0.04
CA LEU A 219 2.31 10.71 0.69
C LEU A 219 1.94 11.94 1.55
N LYS A 220 2.94 12.57 2.16
CA LYS A 220 2.74 13.81 2.95
C LYS A 220 2.50 15.04 2.07
N GLN A 221 3.07 15.09 0.88
CA GLN A 221 2.84 16.18 -0.07
C GLN A 221 1.39 16.17 -0.54
N GLU A 222 0.84 15.02 -0.89
CA GLU A 222 -0.58 14.86 -1.20
C GLU A 222 -1.47 15.36 -0.06
N ALA A 223 -1.14 15.03 1.19
CA ALA A 223 -1.89 15.48 2.36
C ALA A 223 -1.76 16.99 2.66
N ARG A 224 -0.70 17.66 2.19
CA ARG A 224 -0.44 19.10 2.45
C ARG A 224 -0.95 20.02 1.35
N ALA A 225 -1.03 19.55 0.13
CA ALA A 225 -1.63 20.32 -0.98
C ALA A 225 -3.04 20.80 -0.63
N THR A 226 -3.67 20.10 0.31
CA THR A 226 -5.03 20.31 0.80
C THR A 226 -5.18 21.37 1.88
N THR A 227 -4.15 21.66 2.67
CA THR A 227 -4.23 22.66 3.76
C THR A 227 -3.84 24.08 3.36
N GLY A 228 -3.31 24.28 2.16
CA GLY A 228 -2.75 25.55 1.69
C GLY A 228 -3.72 26.44 0.89
N LYS A 229 -4.93 25.98 0.57
CA LYS A 229 -5.96 26.75 -0.14
C LYS A 229 -7.16 27.03 0.78
N LYS A 230 -6.97 27.96 1.70
CA LYS A 230 -8.06 28.71 2.33
C LYS A 230 -8.09 30.11 1.77
#